data_fa2bf34d12bbc0b25601d20a36f46519
#
_entry.id   fa2bf34d12bbc0b25601d20a36f46519
#
_cell.length_a   1.000
_cell.length_b   1.000
_cell.length_c   1.000
_cell.angle_alpha   90.00
_cell.angle_beta   90.00
_cell.angle_gamma   90.00
#
_symmetry.space_group_name_H-M   'P 1'
#
loop_
_entity.id
_entity.type
_entity.pdbx_description
1 polymer ?
#
loop_
_entity_poly.entity_id
_entity_poly.type
_entity_poly.pdbx_seq_one_letter_code
_entity_poly.pdbx_strand_id
1 'polypeptide(L)'
;VLSHNTVVWDKFHDLVPEKGFVGFNQDNILIVSDTMTAEEAGILGIRDGCAGGPILMINGKPVEEIYTGQSGYNPRTAIGQRADGAVLFVCADGRSPESVGATYGDVIRIMEEYEAVNACILRGGSASNMLYRDVYGQYGEAGETLIFNPLYKDSPITLRRMPTFWMVK
;
A
#
# COMPACT_ATOMS: atom_id res chain seq x y z
N VAL A 1 -4.23 -3.14 13.24
CA VAL A 1 -3.86 -1.73 12.96
C VAL A 1 -3.20 -1.15 14.18
N LEU A 2 -2.01 -0.63 14.00
CA LEU A 2 -1.28 0.15 15.00
C LEU A 2 -1.31 1.63 14.59
N SER A 3 -1.40 2.50 15.59
CA SER A 3 -1.21 3.93 15.41
C SER A 3 -0.59 4.52 16.68
N HIS A 4 0.46 5.32 16.52
CA HIS A 4 1.23 5.89 17.63
C HIS A 4 1.68 4.83 18.64
N ASN A 5 2.18 3.70 18.14
CA ASN A 5 2.62 2.53 18.92
C ASN A 5 1.51 1.89 19.80
N THR A 6 0.27 2.06 19.43
CA THR A 6 -0.87 1.47 20.13
C THR A 6 -1.69 0.60 19.17
N VAL A 7 -2.06 -0.60 19.59
CA VAL A 7 -2.98 -1.45 18.83
C VAL A 7 -4.38 -0.84 18.87
N VAL A 8 -4.78 -0.23 17.76
CA VAL A 8 -6.10 0.43 17.63
C VAL A 8 -7.18 -0.58 17.26
N TRP A 9 -6.82 -1.56 16.49
CA TRP A 9 -7.74 -2.62 16.05
C TRP A 9 -6.98 -3.87 15.65
N ASP A 10 -7.29 -4.98 16.27
CA ASP A 10 -6.77 -6.30 15.95
C ASP A 10 -7.91 -7.27 15.62
N LYS A 11 -8.15 -7.49 14.33
CA LYS A 11 -9.13 -8.47 13.84
C LYS A 11 -8.67 -9.91 14.06
N PHE A 12 -7.37 -10.10 14.09
CA PHE A 12 -6.75 -11.43 14.13
C PHE A 12 -6.51 -11.93 15.57
N HIS A 13 -6.81 -11.10 16.58
CA HIS A 13 -6.61 -11.42 18.00
C HIS A 13 -5.20 -11.96 18.27
N ASP A 14 -4.21 -11.20 17.82
CA ASP A 14 -2.79 -11.50 17.93
C ASP A 14 -2.29 -12.72 17.15
N LEU A 15 -3.03 -13.11 16.12
CA LEU A 15 -2.58 -14.07 15.12
C LEU A 15 -1.89 -13.35 13.96
N VAL A 16 -1.02 -14.08 13.26
CA VAL A 16 -0.38 -13.59 12.04
C VAL A 16 -1.44 -13.24 10.99
N PRO A 17 -1.41 -12.02 10.41
CA PRO A 17 -2.31 -11.67 9.32
C PRO A 17 -2.11 -12.58 8.11
N GLU A 18 -3.19 -13.04 7.48
CA GLU A 18 -3.17 -14.00 6.36
C GLU A 18 -2.27 -13.59 5.18
N LYS A 19 -2.01 -12.28 5.02
CA LYS A 19 -1.26 -11.74 3.88
C LYS A 19 0.02 -11.02 4.25
N GLY A 20 0.25 -10.80 5.53
CA GLY A 20 1.40 -10.09 6.04
C GLY A 20 1.06 -8.76 6.71
N PHE A 21 2.09 -8.06 7.08
CA PHE A 21 2.10 -6.82 7.83
C PHE A 21 3.00 -5.77 7.16
N VAL A 22 2.61 -4.51 7.26
CA VAL A 22 3.42 -3.36 6.84
C VAL A 22 3.26 -2.21 7.83
N GLY A 23 4.36 -1.58 8.19
CA GLY A 23 4.34 -0.46 9.13
C GLY A 23 5.65 0.31 9.18
N PHE A 24 5.61 1.48 9.81
CA PHE A 24 6.79 2.30 10.09
C PHE A 24 7.21 2.16 11.55
N ASN A 25 8.49 2.00 11.77
CA ASN A 25 9.07 2.09 13.12
C ASN A 25 9.26 3.56 13.55
N GLN A 26 9.85 3.76 14.74
CA GLN A 26 10.11 5.10 15.28
C GLN A 26 11.12 5.91 14.43
N ASP A 27 11.98 5.25 13.67
CA ASP A 27 12.99 5.87 12.80
C ASP A 27 12.45 6.16 11.40
N ASN A 28 11.14 6.02 11.19
CA ASN A 28 10.46 6.14 9.89
C ASN A 28 10.93 5.13 8.83
N ILE A 29 11.39 3.96 9.25
CA ILE A 29 11.78 2.86 8.37
C ILE A 29 10.56 1.96 8.14
N LEU A 30 10.26 1.67 6.88
CA LEU A 30 9.19 0.77 6.47
C LEU A 30 9.61 -0.69 6.73
N ILE A 31 8.88 -1.33 7.61
CA ILE A 31 9.03 -2.74 7.97
C ILE A 31 7.92 -3.53 7.29
N VAL A 32 8.28 -4.65 6.68
CA VAL A 32 7.35 -5.62 6.10
C VAL A 32 7.62 -7.00 6.68
N SER A 33 6.58 -7.77 6.94
CA SER A 33 6.69 -9.14 7.48
C SER A 33 5.46 -9.95 7.10
N ASP A 34 5.65 -11.22 6.76
CA ASP A 34 4.59 -12.18 6.53
C ASP A 34 4.19 -12.94 7.79
N THR A 35 4.95 -12.79 8.87
CA THR A 35 4.77 -13.53 10.13
C THR A 35 4.49 -12.67 11.35
N MET A 36 4.51 -11.33 11.23
CA MET A 36 4.40 -10.42 12.37
C MET A 36 2.97 -10.33 12.89
N THR A 37 2.79 -10.56 14.18
CA THR A 37 1.55 -10.30 14.92
C THR A 37 1.45 -8.83 15.34
N ALA A 38 0.28 -8.42 15.85
CA ALA A 38 0.09 -7.07 16.39
C ALA A 38 0.91 -6.85 17.67
N GLU A 39 1.05 -7.88 18.52
CA GLU A 39 1.85 -7.82 19.74
C GLU A 39 3.34 -7.67 19.42
N GLU A 40 3.88 -8.51 18.53
CA GLU A 40 5.27 -8.42 18.08
C GLU A 40 5.60 -7.06 17.48
N ALA A 41 4.69 -6.51 16.66
CA ALA A 41 4.85 -5.18 16.10
C ALA A 41 4.93 -4.10 17.18
N GLY A 42 4.11 -4.21 18.23
CA GLY A 42 4.17 -3.34 19.39
C GLY A 42 5.49 -3.44 20.15
N ILE A 43 5.98 -4.66 20.41
CA ILE A 43 7.27 -4.92 21.08
C ILE A 43 8.44 -4.36 20.24
N LEU A 44 8.39 -4.49 18.92
CA LEU A 44 9.40 -3.96 18.00
C LEU A 44 9.33 -2.42 17.82
N GLY A 45 8.40 -1.77 18.50
CA GLY A 45 8.27 -0.31 18.42
C GLY A 45 7.75 0.18 17.08
N ILE A 46 6.93 -0.62 16.40
CA ILE A 46 6.24 -0.14 15.19
C ILE A 46 5.28 0.98 15.61
N ARG A 47 5.49 2.15 15.02
CA ARG A 47 4.69 3.33 15.34
C ARG A 47 3.31 3.28 14.69
N ASP A 48 3.29 3.06 13.40
CA ASP A 48 2.07 3.00 12.60
C ASP A 48 2.14 1.80 11.67
N GLY A 49 1.05 1.02 11.59
CA GLY A 49 1.07 -0.17 10.75
C GLY A 49 -0.29 -0.83 10.58
N CYS A 50 -0.39 -1.68 9.60
CA CYS A 50 -1.59 -2.45 9.31
C CYS A 50 -1.28 -3.79 8.64
N ALA A 51 -2.26 -4.67 8.61
CA ALA A 51 -2.20 -5.84 7.75
C ALA A 51 -2.17 -5.41 6.28
N GLY A 52 -1.24 -5.95 5.54
CA GLY A 52 -1.04 -5.72 4.11
C GLY A 52 -0.48 -6.98 3.46
N GLY A 53 -0.44 -7.01 2.14
CA GLY A 53 0.17 -8.14 1.44
C GLY A 53 -0.51 -8.50 0.11
N PRO A 54 0.19 -9.28 -0.69
CA PRO A 54 1.50 -9.88 -0.39
C PRO A 54 2.63 -8.85 -0.27
N ILE A 55 3.72 -9.27 0.39
CA ILE A 55 4.97 -8.53 0.41
C ILE A 55 5.58 -8.64 -0.98
N LEU A 56 6.03 -7.51 -1.51
CA LEU A 56 6.56 -7.42 -2.86
C LEU A 56 8.09 -7.43 -2.90
N MET A 57 8.71 -6.68 -1.98
CA MET A 57 10.15 -6.53 -1.91
C MET A 57 10.64 -6.54 -0.47
N ILE A 58 11.80 -7.16 -0.26
CA ILE A 58 12.51 -7.22 1.02
C ILE A 58 13.99 -6.93 0.77
N ASN A 59 14.53 -5.93 1.47
CA ASN A 59 15.94 -5.56 1.39
C ASN A 59 16.45 -5.33 -0.06
N GLY A 60 15.63 -4.67 -0.88
CA GLY A 60 15.96 -4.34 -2.26
C GLY A 60 15.82 -5.51 -3.25
N LYS A 61 15.23 -6.61 -2.83
CA LYS A 61 15.01 -7.78 -3.70
C LYS A 61 13.52 -8.10 -3.80
N PRO A 62 13.03 -8.42 -5.00
CA PRO A 62 11.68 -8.94 -5.16
C PRO A 62 11.49 -10.27 -4.43
N VAL A 63 10.28 -10.49 -3.93
CA VAL A 63 9.86 -11.80 -3.45
C VAL A 63 9.54 -12.65 -4.69
N GLU A 64 10.43 -13.57 -5.02
CA GLU A 64 10.43 -14.31 -6.30
C GLU A 64 9.11 -15.06 -6.55
N GLU A 65 8.54 -15.69 -5.53
CA GLU A 65 7.27 -16.42 -5.62
C GLU A 65 6.10 -15.50 -6.00
N ILE A 66 6.15 -14.24 -5.56
CA ILE A 66 5.14 -13.23 -5.88
C ILE A 66 5.40 -12.63 -7.25
N TYR A 67 6.65 -12.44 -7.61
CA TYR A 67 7.06 -11.88 -8.90
C TYR A 67 6.72 -12.80 -10.07
N THR A 68 7.03 -14.09 -9.94
CA THR A 68 6.76 -15.11 -10.95
C THR A 68 5.38 -15.73 -10.82
N GLY A 69 4.72 -15.54 -9.70
CA GLY A 69 3.39 -16.06 -9.41
C GLY A 69 2.32 -15.48 -10.33
N GLN A 70 1.33 -16.32 -10.68
CA GLN A 70 0.19 -15.86 -11.47
C GLN A 70 -0.77 -15.06 -10.58
N SER A 71 -0.80 -13.75 -10.80
CA SER A 71 -1.83 -12.88 -10.24
C SER A 71 -2.61 -12.23 -11.37
N GLY A 72 -3.93 -12.24 -11.29
CA GLY A 72 -4.78 -11.59 -12.30
C GLY A 72 -4.59 -10.07 -12.31
N TYR A 73 -4.93 -9.45 -13.44
CA TYR A 73 -4.97 -7.99 -13.57
C TYR A 73 -6.08 -7.41 -12.69
N ASN A 74 -5.73 -6.45 -11.87
CA ASN A 74 -6.64 -5.77 -10.96
C ASN A 74 -6.15 -4.36 -10.65
N PRO A 75 -7.04 -3.43 -10.22
CA PRO A 75 -6.59 -2.24 -9.52
C PRO A 75 -5.75 -2.62 -8.31
N ARG A 76 -4.65 -1.93 -8.08
CA ARG A 76 -3.69 -2.22 -6.99
C ARG A 76 -3.29 -0.94 -6.28
N THR A 77 -3.11 -1.04 -4.97
CA THR A 77 -2.40 -0.03 -4.20
C THR A 77 -1.25 -0.69 -3.45
N ALA A 78 -0.11 -0.05 -3.46
CA ALA A 78 1.08 -0.52 -2.76
C ALA A 78 1.80 0.65 -2.08
N ILE A 79 2.58 0.29 -1.06
CA ILE A 79 3.51 1.19 -0.38
C ILE A 79 4.90 0.59 -0.46
N GLY A 80 5.90 1.43 -0.65
CA GLY A 80 7.31 1.06 -0.60
C GLY A 80 8.15 2.16 0.01
N GLN A 81 9.40 1.85 0.30
CA GLN A 81 10.35 2.84 0.77
C GLN A 81 11.71 2.60 0.14
N ARG A 82 12.37 3.68 -0.27
CA ARG A 82 13.74 3.72 -0.78
C ARG A 82 14.76 3.79 0.36
N ALA A 83 16.02 3.52 0.03
CA ALA A 83 17.12 3.62 1.00
C ALA A 83 17.36 5.04 1.52
N ASP A 84 17.00 6.07 0.75
CA ASP A 84 17.09 7.48 1.16
C ASP A 84 15.91 7.92 2.06
N GLY A 85 14.99 7.01 2.38
CA GLY A 85 13.82 7.27 3.22
C GLY A 85 12.58 7.74 2.46
N ALA A 86 12.68 8.01 1.16
CA ALA A 86 11.53 8.39 0.35
C ALA A 86 10.46 7.29 0.33
N VAL A 87 9.22 7.65 0.61
CA VAL A 87 8.07 6.73 0.60
C VAL A 87 7.40 6.75 -0.76
N LEU A 88 7.16 5.57 -1.30
CA LEU A 88 6.51 5.35 -2.59
C LEU A 88 5.06 4.91 -2.36
N PHE A 89 4.12 5.61 -2.96
CA PHE A 89 2.72 5.18 -3.06
C PHE A 89 2.39 4.87 -4.51
N VAL A 90 1.95 3.65 -4.77
CA VAL A 90 1.52 3.21 -6.09
C VAL A 90 0.02 2.96 -6.08
N CYS A 91 -0.66 3.57 -7.05
CA CYS A 91 -2.07 3.28 -7.33
C CYS A 91 -2.20 2.96 -8.82
N ALA A 92 -2.45 1.70 -9.12
CA ALA A 92 -2.73 1.23 -10.48
C ALA A 92 -4.24 1.09 -10.66
N ASP A 93 -4.74 1.72 -11.70
CA ASP A 93 -6.12 1.61 -12.14
C ASP A 93 -6.40 0.24 -12.77
N GLY A 94 -7.66 -0.11 -12.96
CA GLY A 94 -8.00 -1.34 -13.67
C GLY A 94 -9.50 -1.62 -13.70
N ARG A 95 -9.87 -2.68 -14.40
CA ARG A 95 -11.26 -3.08 -14.63
C ARG A 95 -12.08 -2.01 -15.36
N SER A 96 -11.43 -1.21 -16.18
CA SER A 96 -12.07 -0.20 -17.03
C SER A 96 -11.67 -0.42 -18.49
N PRO A 97 -12.36 0.21 -19.45
CA PRO A 97 -11.97 0.14 -20.86
C PRO A 97 -10.56 0.69 -21.12
N GLU A 98 -10.10 1.63 -20.31
CA GLU A 98 -8.80 2.30 -20.45
C GLU A 98 -7.67 1.52 -19.76
N SER A 99 -8.00 0.68 -18.78
CA SER A 99 -7.01 -0.05 -17.99
C SER A 99 -7.53 -1.40 -17.51
N VAL A 100 -6.83 -2.46 -17.85
CA VAL A 100 -7.11 -3.81 -17.33
C VAL A 100 -6.68 -3.98 -15.88
N GLY A 101 -5.72 -3.19 -15.42
CA GLY A 101 -5.11 -3.28 -14.10
C GLY A 101 -3.67 -3.74 -14.15
N ALA A 102 -3.12 -4.04 -12.99
CA ALA A 102 -1.77 -4.52 -12.79
C ALA A 102 -1.74 -5.89 -12.12
N THR A 103 -0.76 -6.71 -12.48
CA THR A 103 -0.35 -7.91 -11.73
C THR A 103 0.53 -7.50 -10.54
N TYR A 104 0.85 -8.42 -9.65
CA TYR A 104 1.86 -8.15 -8.61
C TYR A 104 3.25 -7.95 -9.23
N GLY A 105 3.58 -8.73 -10.27
CA GLY A 105 4.84 -8.55 -11.01
C GLY A 105 4.98 -7.16 -11.65
N ASP A 106 3.89 -6.58 -12.15
CA ASP A 106 3.90 -5.20 -12.68
C ASP A 106 4.21 -4.19 -11.57
N VAL A 107 3.59 -4.36 -10.39
CA VAL A 107 3.85 -3.47 -9.24
C VAL A 107 5.27 -3.65 -8.73
N ILE A 108 5.80 -4.87 -8.70
CA ILE A 108 7.21 -5.12 -8.33
C ILE A 108 8.15 -4.40 -9.29
N ARG A 109 7.93 -4.48 -10.61
CA ARG A 109 8.76 -3.75 -11.59
C ARG A 109 8.76 -2.25 -11.36
N ILE A 110 7.60 -1.67 -11.02
CA ILE A 110 7.52 -0.26 -10.65
C ILE A 110 8.36 0.02 -9.39
N MET A 111 8.23 -0.83 -8.37
CA MET A 111 8.99 -0.66 -7.13
C MET A 111 10.51 -0.81 -7.35
N GLU A 112 10.96 -1.71 -8.23
CA GLU A 112 12.36 -1.86 -8.62
C GLU A 112 12.85 -0.62 -9.38
N GLU A 113 12.07 -0.11 -10.34
CA GLU A 113 12.42 1.09 -11.12
C GLU A 113 12.62 2.31 -10.22
N TYR A 114 11.83 2.42 -9.15
CA TYR A 114 11.94 3.49 -8.16
C TYR A 114 12.83 3.11 -6.96
N GLU A 115 13.63 2.04 -7.06
CA GLU A 115 14.64 1.63 -6.08
C GLU A 115 14.08 1.38 -4.67
N ALA A 116 12.89 0.79 -4.57
CA ALA A 116 12.33 0.42 -3.28
C ALA A 116 13.18 -0.64 -2.57
N VAL A 117 13.45 -0.46 -1.30
CA VAL A 117 14.10 -1.45 -0.43
C VAL A 117 13.08 -2.44 0.11
N ASN A 118 11.98 -1.94 0.64
CA ASN A 118 10.85 -2.73 1.11
C ASN A 118 9.57 -2.26 0.43
N ALA A 119 8.69 -3.20 0.08
CA ALA A 119 7.40 -2.87 -0.52
C ALA A 119 6.34 -3.93 -0.22
N CYS A 120 5.10 -3.48 -0.11
CA CYS A 120 3.96 -4.33 0.21
C CYS A 120 2.70 -3.85 -0.53
N ILE A 121 1.85 -4.78 -0.94
CA ILE A 121 0.49 -4.47 -1.38
C ILE A 121 -0.35 -4.03 -0.18
N LEU A 122 -1.06 -2.93 -0.30
CA LEU A 122 -2.04 -2.48 0.68
C LEU A 122 -3.40 -3.11 0.41
N ARG A 123 -3.91 -2.88 -0.81
CA ARG A 123 -5.20 -3.41 -1.24
C ARG A 123 -5.28 -3.51 -2.76
N GLY A 124 -6.38 -4.11 -3.24
CA GLY A 124 -6.69 -4.25 -4.66
C GLY A 124 -8.19 -4.12 -4.93
N GLY A 125 -8.56 -4.10 -6.21
CA GLY A 125 -9.93 -4.00 -6.65
C GLY A 125 -10.58 -2.67 -6.24
N SER A 126 -11.84 -2.70 -5.83
CA SER A 126 -12.61 -1.51 -5.44
C SER A 126 -12.10 -0.77 -4.20
N ALA A 127 -11.07 -1.29 -3.55
CA ALA A 127 -10.41 -0.65 -2.42
C ALA A 127 -9.12 0.09 -2.80
N SER A 128 -8.75 0.09 -4.08
CA SER A 128 -7.60 0.83 -4.59
C SER A 128 -8.00 2.28 -4.81
N ASN A 129 -7.55 3.15 -3.93
CA ASN A 129 -7.83 4.58 -4.00
C ASN A 129 -6.60 5.35 -3.56
N MET A 130 -6.31 6.44 -4.24
CA MET A 130 -5.35 7.44 -3.81
C MET A 130 -5.96 8.84 -3.98
N LEU A 131 -5.91 9.65 -2.93
CA LEU A 131 -6.32 11.04 -2.96
C LEU A 131 -5.05 11.90 -2.84
N TYR A 132 -4.90 12.83 -3.74
CA TYR A 132 -3.80 13.78 -3.76
C TYR A 132 -4.35 15.19 -3.85
N ARG A 133 -3.93 16.06 -2.94
CA ARG A 133 -4.24 17.48 -3.02
C ARG A 133 -3.16 18.19 -3.81
N ASP A 134 -3.49 18.61 -5.01
CA ASP A 134 -2.57 19.28 -5.91
C ASP A 134 -2.40 20.76 -5.53
N VAL A 135 -1.59 20.98 -4.49
CA VAL A 135 -1.37 22.34 -3.97
C VAL A 135 -0.75 23.28 -5.01
N TYR A 136 0.04 22.73 -5.92
CA TYR A 136 0.84 23.49 -6.88
C TYR A 136 0.29 23.45 -8.32
N GLY A 137 -0.79 22.74 -8.56
CA GLY A 137 -1.36 22.59 -9.89
C GLY A 137 -0.47 21.83 -10.86
N GLN A 138 0.20 20.77 -10.38
CA GLN A 138 1.08 19.93 -11.21
C GLN A 138 0.30 19.01 -12.14
N TYR A 139 -0.90 18.60 -11.75
CA TYR A 139 -1.71 17.60 -12.43
C TYR A 139 -3.15 18.08 -12.70
N GLY A 140 -3.54 19.24 -12.16
CA GLY A 140 -4.86 19.83 -12.28
C GLY A 140 -4.86 21.30 -11.88
N GLU A 141 -5.96 21.80 -11.35
CA GLU A 141 -6.02 23.17 -10.81
C GLU A 141 -5.39 23.22 -9.41
N ALA A 142 -4.64 24.28 -9.12
CA ALA A 142 -3.97 24.44 -7.83
C ALA A 142 -4.99 24.40 -6.67
N GLY A 143 -4.75 23.52 -5.72
CA GLY A 143 -5.63 23.27 -4.56
C GLY A 143 -6.76 22.27 -4.80
N GLU A 144 -6.89 21.74 -6.01
CA GLU A 144 -7.83 20.67 -6.32
C GLU A 144 -7.44 19.36 -5.62
N THR A 145 -8.44 18.56 -5.26
CA THR A 145 -8.23 17.21 -4.78
C THR A 145 -8.46 16.22 -5.91
N LEU A 146 -7.38 15.61 -6.37
CA LEU A 146 -7.42 14.58 -7.40
C LEU A 146 -7.69 13.22 -6.76
N ILE A 147 -8.57 12.45 -7.38
CA ILE A 147 -8.91 11.09 -6.96
C ILE A 147 -8.42 10.12 -8.03
N PHE A 148 -7.43 9.33 -7.69
CA PHE A 148 -6.90 8.28 -8.55
C PHE A 148 -7.64 6.97 -8.23
N ASN A 149 -8.79 6.80 -8.84
CA ASN A 149 -9.56 5.57 -8.88
C ASN A 149 -10.61 5.64 -9.99
N PRO A 150 -10.26 5.25 -11.20
CA PRO A 150 -11.13 5.37 -12.35
C PRO A 150 -12.35 4.45 -12.30
N LEU A 151 -12.35 3.38 -11.52
CA LEU A 151 -13.53 2.52 -11.36
C LEU A 151 -14.78 3.29 -10.95
N TYR A 152 -14.60 4.49 -10.42
CA TYR A 152 -15.72 5.31 -9.91
C TYR A 152 -15.77 6.72 -10.51
N LYS A 153 -14.91 7.01 -11.49
CA LYS A 153 -14.80 8.35 -12.08
C LYS A 153 -16.13 8.86 -12.67
N ASP A 154 -16.92 7.94 -13.22
CA ASP A 154 -18.22 8.25 -13.83
C ASP A 154 -19.41 7.59 -13.09
N SER A 155 -19.17 7.03 -11.92
CA SER A 155 -20.18 6.38 -11.11
C SER A 155 -20.62 7.27 -9.96
N PRO A 156 -21.93 7.41 -9.71
CA PRO A 156 -22.42 8.05 -8.49
C PRO A 156 -22.11 7.24 -7.22
N ILE A 157 -21.40 6.13 -7.36
CA ILE A 157 -21.04 5.29 -6.23
C ILE A 157 -19.93 6.01 -5.44
N THR A 158 -20.24 6.31 -4.22
CA THR A 158 -19.30 6.83 -3.24
C THR A 158 -18.14 5.86 -3.06
N LEU A 159 -16.93 6.38 -2.85
CA LEU A 159 -15.75 5.59 -2.49
C LEU A 159 -16.10 4.55 -1.43
N ARG A 160 -15.59 3.34 -1.61
CA ARG A 160 -15.80 2.27 -0.63
C ARG A 160 -15.33 2.73 0.74
N ARG A 161 -16.15 2.52 1.75
CA ARG A 161 -15.72 2.78 3.14
C ARG A 161 -14.53 1.87 3.48
N MET A 162 -13.44 2.50 3.88
CA MET A 162 -12.20 1.85 4.29
C MET A 162 -12.02 2.01 5.79
N PRO A 163 -11.66 0.96 6.53
CA PRO A 163 -11.40 1.06 7.97
C PRO A 163 -10.10 1.80 8.27
N THR A 164 -9.17 1.82 7.33
CA THR A 164 -7.85 2.41 7.49
C THR A 164 -7.34 2.98 6.17
N PHE A 165 -6.46 3.96 6.25
CA PHE A 165 -5.74 4.54 5.12
C PHE A 165 -4.39 5.08 5.59
N TRP A 166 -3.44 5.18 4.67
CA TRP A 166 -2.19 5.89 4.89
C TRP A 166 -2.37 7.35 4.48
N MET A 167 -1.82 8.25 5.28
CA MET A 167 -1.90 9.69 5.04
C MET A 167 -0.54 10.32 5.24
N VAL A 168 -0.15 11.17 4.32
CA VAL A 168 0.99 12.07 4.43
C VAL A 168 0.46 13.46 4.75
N LYS A 169 1.07 14.10 5.76
CA LYS A 169 0.76 15.48 6.16
C LYS A 169 1.80 16.43 5.61
#